data_e4c05280754bf0a1975c8c27e98473c3
#
_entry.id   e4c05280754bf0a1975c8c27e98473c3
#
_cell.length_a   1.000
_cell.length_b   1.000
_cell.length_c   1.000
_cell.angle_alpha   90.00
_cell.angle_beta   90.00
_cell.angle_gamma   90.00
#
_symmetry.space_group_name_H-M   'P 1'
#
loop_
_entity.id
_entity.type
_entity.pdbx_description
1 polymer ?
#
loop_
_entity_poly.entity_id
_entity_poly.type
_entity_poly.pdbx_seq_one_letter_code
_entity_poly.pdbx_strand_id
1 'polypeptide(L)'
;MIMEKSCTIQDVFERFYSSYEKRNSPPAHHRKTAYHIMNCKTGAFGVNISVCDDCGCISIHNNSCRSRCCPMCQEFPKEKWIDAQKENVLDAPYYHVVFTVPDELNSIIYSNQKLLYDALYHAASATLNELAKDAKYLGANIGYICILHTWGSAMNYHPHIHTIVLGGGLDDENKWKDTGGKFFLPYGVISKVFRGKYMDELKSLWNDSKLKFHGTAEKYQNSYRFKELLDKCYEKNWVTYCKETFNGAQSVINYLGKYTHRIATVSYKNLRAHETTE
;
A
#
# COMPACT_ATOMS: atom_id res chain seq x y z
N MET A 1 -26.48 -5.78 -29.24
CA MET A 1 -25.59 -6.38 -28.21
C MET A 1 -25.70 -5.45 -27.00
N ILE A 2 -26.53 -5.79 -26.01
CA ILE A 2 -26.72 -5.01 -24.77
C ILE A 2 -25.44 -5.24 -23.98
N MET A 3 -24.58 -4.20 -23.86
CA MET A 3 -23.45 -4.25 -22.94
C MET A 3 -24.02 -4.36 -21.53
N GLU A 4 -23.85 -5.49 -20.89
CA GLU A 4 -24.16 -5.65 -19.46
C GLU A 4 -23.42 -4.54 -18.67
N LYS A 5 -24.18 -3.67 -18.04
CA LYS A 5 -23.63 -2.59 -17.23
C LYS A 5 -22.87 -3.22 -16.05
N SER A 6 -21.55 -3.16 -16.10
CA SER A 6 -20.72 -3.70 -15.02
C SER A 6 -21.06 -3.00 -13.69
N CYS A 7 -21.30 -3.77 -12.64
CA CYS A 7 -21.57 -3.25 -11.30
C CYS A 7 -20.36 -2.46 -10.79
N THR A 8 -20.57 -1.23 -10.36
CA THR A 8 -19.55 -0.34 -9.83
C THR A 8 -19.56 -0.36 -8.30
N ILE A 9 -18.48 0.13 -7.68
CA ILE A 9 -18.44 0.34 -6.22
C ILE A 9 -19.54 1.32 -5.79
N GLN A 10 -19.87 2.31 -6.60
CA GLN A 10 -20.96 3.24 -6.34
C GLN A 10 -22.30 2.50 -6.24
N ASP A 11 -22.60 1.62 -7.19
CA ASP A 11 -23.83 0.79 -7.17
C ASP A 11 -23.91 -0.08 -5.91
N VAL A 12 -22.78 -0.65 -5.45
CA VAL A 12 -22.73 -1.44 -4.21
C VAL A 12 -23.05 -0.57 -2.99
N PHE A 13 -22.44 0.63 -2.91
CA PHE A 13 -22.71 1.55 -1.80
C PHE A 13 -24.15 2.04 -1.82
N GLU A 14 -24.69 2.44 -2.96
CA GLU A 14 -26.08 2.88 -3.10
C GLU A 14 -27.06 1.80 -2.63
N ARG A 15 -26.79 0.54 -2.98
CA ARG A 15 -27.68 -0.57 -2.65
C ARG A 15 -27.59 -1.03 -1.18
N PHE A 16 -26.41 -1.05 -0.59
CA PHE A 16 -26.17 -1.74 0.68
C PHE A 16 -25.79 -0.84 1.85
N TYR A 17 -25.30 0.40 1.61
CA TYR A 17 -24.74 1.23 2.67
C TYR A 17 -25.76 1.62 3.73
N SER A 18 -26.99 1.94 3.38
CA SER A 18 -28.04 2.31 4.35
C SER A 18 -28.32 1.17 5.35
N SER A 19 -28.34 -0.09 4.89
CA SER A 19 -28.51 -1.25 5.75
C SER A 19 -27.29 -1.51 6.64
N TYR A 20 -26.09 -1.26 6.12
CA TYR A 20 -24.85 -1.34 6.89
C TYR A 20 -24.80 -0.27 7.98
N GLU A 21 -25.10 0.98 7.65
CA GLU A 21 -25.07 2.13 8.56
C GLU A 21 -26.00 1.92 9.76
N LYS A 22 -27.23 1.45 9.52
CA LYS A 22 -28.21 1.14 10.57
C LYS A 22 -27.73 0.07 11.55
N ARG A 23 -27.02 -0.95 11.05
CA ARG A 23 -26.53 -2.07 11.88
C ARG A 23 -25.25 -1.78 12.62
N ASN A 24 -24.34 -0.98 12.06
CA ASN A 24 -22.98 -0.85 12.55
C ASN A 24 -22.65 0.52 13.12
N SER A 25 -23.53 1.53 12.97
CA SER A 25 -23.32 2.90 13.46
C SER A 25 -21.91 3.44 13.17
N PRO A 26 -21.46 3.49 11.90
CA PRO A 26 -20.09 3.84 11.57
C PRO A 26 -19.74 5.27 11.97
N PRO A 27 -18.46 5.58 12.26
CA PRO A 27 -18.02 6.92 12.63
C PRO A 27 -18.24 7.93 11.51
N ALA A 28 -18.29 9.22 11.85
CA ALA A 28 -18.64 10.31 10.93
C ALA A 28 -17.76 10.34 9.66
N HIS A 29 -16.48 10.04 9.78
CA HIS A 29 -15.58 10.03 8.62
C HIS A 29 -15.87 8.89 7.64
N HIS A 30 -16.33 7.72 8.12
CA HIS A 30 -16.81 6.64 7.25
C HIS A 30 -18.10 7.04 6.52
N ARG A 31 -19.05 7.66 7.23
CA ARG A 31 -20.29 8.19 6.64
C ARG A 31 -20.01 9.22 5.55
N LYS A 32 -19.09 10.16 5.83
CA LYS A 32 -18.65 11.15 4.85
C LYS A 32 -18.05 10.49 3.61
N THR A 33 -17.20 9.47 3.79
CA THR A 33 -16.59 8.73 2.69
C THR A 33 -17.63 8.02 1.83
N ALA A 34 -18.58 7.32 2.46
CA ALA A 34 -19.68 6.65 1.77
C ALA A 34 -20.53 7.64 0.96
N TYR A 35 -20.90 8.77 1.58
CA TYR A 35 -21.61 9.85 0.88
C TYR A 35 -20.85 10.34 -0.35
N HIS A 36 -19.53 10.54 -0.23
CA HIS A 36 -18.70 10.98 -1.35
C HIS A 36 -18.67 9.95 -2.49
N ILE A 37 -18.60 8.65 -2.17
CA ILE A 37 -18.60 7.57 -3.17
C ILE A 37 -19.95 7.50 -3.89
N MET A 38 -21.05 7.48 -3.15
CA MET A 38 -22.41 7.38 -3.69
C MET A 38 -22.78 8.58 -4.57
N ASN A 39 -22.30 9.76 -4.22
CA ASN A 39 -22.67 11.00 -4.90
C ASN A 39 -21.62 11.51 -5.92
N CYS A 40 -20.56 10.76 -6.15
CA CYS A 40 -19.52 11.17 -7.08
C CYS A 40 -20.01 11.18 -8.53
N LYS A 41 -19.84 12.31 -9.22
CA LYS A 41 -20.29 12.53 -10.61
C LYS A 41 -21.81 12.39 -10.82
N THR A 42 -22.62 12.62 -9.78
CA THR A 42 -24.10 12.63 -9.88
C THR A 42 -24.70 14.03 -9.99
N GLY A 43 -23.88 15.08 -9.89
CA GLY A 43 -24.32 16.48 -9.79
C GLY A 43 -24.36 17.00 -8.35
N ALA A 44 -24.32 16.15 -7.32
CA ALA A 44 -24.37 16.55 -5.91
C ALA A 44 -23.19 17.45 -5.48
N PHE A 45 -22.08 17.42 -6.20
CA PHE A 45 -20.92 18.31 -6.00
C PHE A 45 -20.86 19.48 -7.00
N GLY A 46 -22.00 19.81 -7.62
CA GLY A 46 -22.10 20.83 -8.66
C GLY A 46 -21.81 20.29 -10.06
N VAL A 47 -21.97 21.17 -11.03
CA VAL A 47 -21.75 20.87 -12.46
C VAL A 47 -20.85 21.93 -13.08
N ASN A 48 -20.09 21.53 -14.10
CA ASN A 48 -19.41 22.44 -15.02
C ASN A 48 -20.21 22.50 -16.32
N ILE A 49 -20.49 23.71 -16.78
CA ILE A 49 -21.15 23.95 -18.07
C ILE A 49 -20.12 24.61 -18.97
N SER A 50 -19.88 24.02 -20.13
CA SER A 50 -19.04 24.58 -21.18
C SER A 50 -19.87 24.77 -22.45
N VAL A 51 -19.62 25.88 -23.14
CA VAL A 51 -20.24 26.20 -24.41
C VAL A 51 -19.15 26.19 -25.46
N CYS A 52 -19.39 25.54 -26.59
CA CYS A 52 -18.45 25.57 -27.70
C CYS A 52 -18.54 26.93 -28.40
N ASP A 53 -17.42 27.61 -28.56
CA ASP A 53 -17.36 28.93 -29.18
C ASP A 53 -17.72 28.90 -30.68
N ASP A 54 -17.47 27.75 -31.35
CA ASP A 54 -17.72 27.62 -32.80
C ASP A 54 -19.18 27.29 -33.14
N CYS A 55 -19.80 26.38 -32.36
CA CYS A 55 -21.14 25.86 -32.71
C CYS A 55 -22.22 26.12 -31.64
N GLY A 56 -21.88 26.73 -30.52
CA GLY A 56 -22.80 26.99 -29.39
C GLY A 56 -23.29 25.76 -28.63
N CYS A 57 -22.76 24.57 -28.92
CA CYS A 57 -23.14 23.36 -28.23
C CYS A 57 -22.81 23.43 -26.75
N ILE A 58 -23.78 23.10 -25.92
CA ILE A 58 -23.63 23.08 -24.44
C ILE A 58 -23.26 21.67 -24.00
N SER A 59 -22.20 21.59 -23.18
CA SER A 59 -21.73 20.36 -22.54
C SER A 59 -21.81 20.52 -21.02
N ILE A 60 -22.44 19.56 -20.33
CA ILE A 60 -22.63 19.57 -18.88
C ILE A 60 -21.85 18.38 -18.29
N HIS A 61 -20.94 18.68 -17.37
CA HIS A 61 -20.14 17.67 -16.69
C HIS A 61 -20.35 17.75 -15.18
N ASN A 62 -20.79 16.66 -14.59
CA ASN A 62 -20.95 16.54 -13.14
C ASN A 62 -19.59 16.53 -12.43
N ASN A 63 -19.43 17.34 -11.39
CA ASN A 63 -18.22 17.41 -10.60
C ASN A 63 -17.96 16.12 -9.82
N SER A 64 -16.70 15.79 -9.68
CA SER A 64 -16.23 14.66 -8.86
C SER A 64 -16.12 15.03 -7.38
N CYS A 65 -16.25 14.05 -6.48
CA CYS A 65 -16.18 14.29 -5.02
C CYS A 65 -14.77 14.60 -4.51
N ARG A 66 -13.71 14.39 -5.30
CA ARG A 66 -12.28 14.58 -4.97
C ARG A 66 -11.80 13.81 -3.72
N SER A 67 -12.58 12.84 -3.25
CA SER A 67 -12.19 12.03 -2.09
C SER A 67 -11.06 11.06 -2.46
N ARG A 68 -10.09 10.94 -1.54
CA ARG A 68 -9.02 9.93 -1.67
C ARG A 68 -9.54 8.50 -1.66
N CYS A 69 -10.71 8.28 -1.05
CA CYS A 69 -11.34 6.97 -0.96
C CYS A 69 -12.29 6.66 -2.13
N CYS A 70 -12.47 7.57 -3.08
CA CYS A 70 -13.33 7.35 -4.21
C CYS A 70 -12.57 6.73 -5.40
N PRO A 71 -12.92 5.51 -5.86
CA PRO A 71 -12.24 4.87 -6.97
C PRO A 71 -12.25 5.69 -8.26
N MET A 72 -13.38 6.36 -8.55
CA MET A 72 -13.52 7.21 -9.74
C MET A 72 -12.63 8.44 -9.71
N CYS A 73 -12.34 8.99 -8.51
CA CYS A 73 -11.49 10.17 -8.36
C CYS A 73 -10.00 9.85 -8.40
N GLN A 74 -9.61 8.60 -8.12
CA GLN A 74 -8.21 8.22 -8.03
C GLN A 74 -7.61 7.80 -9.39
N GLU A 75 -8.41 7.63 -10.43
CA GLU A 75 -7.92 7.22 -11.75
C GLU A 75 -6.98 8.26 -12.37
N PHE A 76 -7.41 9.52 -12.43
CA PHE A 76 -6.61 10.59 -13.02
C PHE A 76 -5.30 10.89 -12.25
N PRO A 77 -5.30 11.05 -10.89
CA PRO A 77 -4.07 11.17 -10.12
C PRO A 77 -3.12 9.98 -10.32
N LYS A 78 -3.65 8.77 -10.47
CA LYS A 78 -2.87 7.56 -10.74
C LYS A 78 -2.13 7.68 -12.09
N GLU A 79 -2.83 8.01 -13.16
CA GLU A 79 -2.22 8.15 -14.49
C GLU A 79 -1.16 9.26 -14.51
N LYS A 80 -1.46 10.41 -13.89
CA LYS A 80 -0.49 11.51 -13.77
C LYS A 80 0.76 11.08 -12.98
N TRP A 81 0.59 10.31 -11.93
CA TRP A 81 1.73 9.78 -11.16
C TRP A 81 2.54 8.77 -11.99
N ILE A 82 1.87 7.87 -12.73
CA ILE A 82 2.52 6.91 -13.64
C ILE A 82 3.38 7.65 -14.66
N ASP A 83 2.83 8.69 -15.29
CA ASP A 83 3.56 9.46 -16.31
C ASP A 83 4.79 10.17 -15.71
N ALA A 84 4.64 10.76 -14.53
CA ALA A 84 5.75 11.40 -13.84
C ALA A 84 6.86 10.41 -13.43
N GLN A 85 6.53 9.14 -13.15
CA GLN A 85 7.54 8.13 -12.80
C GLN A 85 8.26 7.57 -14.03
N LYS A 86 7.65 7.60 -15.22
CA LYS A 86 8.30 7.11 -16.46
C LYS A 86 9.62 7.80 -16.75
N GLU A 87 9.72 9.08 -16.42
CA GLU A 87 10.94 9.87 -16.62
C GLU A 87 12.04 9.54 -15.60
N ASN A 88 11.69 8.94 -14.46
CA ASN A 88 12.61 8.65 -13.36
C ASN A 88 13.08 7.19 -13.33
N VAL A 89 12.62 6.36 -14.26
CA VAL A 89 12.98 4.93 -14.28
C VAL A 89 14.19 4.71 -15.15
N LEU A 90 15.19 4.05 -14.59
CA LEU A 90 16.41 3.66 -15.32
C LEU A 90 16.15 2.39 -16.14
N ASP A 91 16.86 2.25 -17.24
CA ASP A 91 16.86 1.01 -18.02
C ASP A 91 17.75 -0.05 -17.35
N ALA A 92 17.20 -0.67 -16.32
CA ALA A 92 17.86 -1.67 -15.48
C ALA A 92 16.84 -2.68 -14.94
N PRO A 93 17.25 -3.85 -14.45
CA PRO A 93 16.37 -4.78 -13.75
C PRO A 93 15.76 -4.15 -12.51
N TYR A 94 14.53 -4.53 -12.19
CA TYR A 94 13.87 -4.17 -10.94
C TYR A 94 13.33 -5.39 -10.25
N TYR A 95 13.33 -5.35 -8.93
CA TYR A 95 12.84 -6.44 -8.08
C TYR A 95 11.73 -5.94 -7.18
N HIS A 96 10.69 -6.75 -7.04
CA HIS A 96 9.59 -6.49 -6.15
C HIS A 96 9.80 -7.23 -4.83
N VAL A 97 9.95 -6.48 -3.76
CA VAL A 97 10.11 -7.00 -2.39
C VAL A 97 8.92 -6.56 -1.54
N VAL A 98 8.32 -7.50 -0.81
CA VAL A 98 7.20 -7.20 0.10
C VAL A 98 7.62 -7.48 1.53
N PHE A 99 7.57 -6.47 2.39
CA PHE A 99 7.82 -6.57 3.82
C PHE A 99 6.52 -6.68 4.58
N THR A 100 6.30 -7.77 5.27
CA THR A 100 5.04 -8.06 5.97
C THR A 100 5.33 -8.31 7.46
N VAL A 101 4.47 -7.76 8.32
CA VAL A 101 4.50 -8.01 9.77
C VAL A 101 3.50 -9.08 10.17
N PRO A 102 3.73 -9.85 11.24
CA PRO A 102 2.77 -10.83 11.73
C PRO A 102 1.45 -10.20 12.18
N ASP A 103 0.35 -10.92 11.96
CA ASP A 103 -1.01 -10.47 12.31
C ASP A 103 -1.19 -10.23 13.81
N GLU A 104 -0.38 -10.86 14.65
CA GLU A 104 -0.35 -10.65 16.10
C GLU A 104 -0.09 -9.19 16.48
N LEU A 105 0.64 -8.46 15.64
CA LEU A 105 0.94 -7.04 15.84
C LEU A 105 -0.21 -6.11 15.38
N ASN A 106 -1.19 -6.61 14.65
CA ASN A 106 -2.22 -5.80 14.03
C ASN A 106 -2.97 -4.90 15.03
N SER A 107 -3.28 -5.38 16.23
CA SER A 107 -4.01 -4.58 17.23
C SER A 107 -3.19 -3.40 17.75
N ILE A 108 -1.88 -3.59 17.98
CA ILE A 108 -0.97 -2.52 18.40
C ILE A 108 -0.74 -1.55 17.26
N ILE A 109 -0.52 -2.06 16.04
CA ILE A 109 -0.31 -1.22 14.86
C ILE A 109 -1.55 -0.37 14.60
N TYR A 110 -2.75 -0.94 14.68
CA TYR A 110 -4.00 -0.20 14.48
C TYR A 110 -4.19 0.94 15.48
N SER A 111 -3.78 0.73 16.74
CA SER A 111 -3.82 1.75 17.81
C SER A 111 -2.76 2.84 17.62
N ASN A 112 -1.69 2.59 16.85
CA ASN A 112 -0.52 3.45 16.69
C ASN A 112 -0.10 3.63 15.23
N GLN A 113 -1.05 3.77 14.32
CA GLN A 113 -0.82 3.69 12.88
C GLN A 113 0.37 4.52 12.42
N LYS A 114 0.41 5.83 12.76
CA LYS A 114 1.51 6.69 12.31
C LYS A 114 2.87 6.18 12.77
N LEU A 115 3.04 5.94 14.08
CA LEU A 115 4.33 5.51 14.64
C LEU A 115 4.79 4.15 14.08
N LEU A 116 3.88 3.18 13.99
CA LEU A 116 4.25 1.83 13.58
C LEU A 116 4.28 1.64 12.05
N TYR A 117 3.64 2.53 11.28
CA TYR A 117 3.90 2.61 9.85
C TYR A 117 5.24 3.27 9.55
N ASP A 118 5.62 4.33 10.28
CA ASP A 118 6.94 4.95 10.18
C ASP A 118 8.03 3.90 10.52
N ALA A 119 7.86 3.15 11.63
CA ALA A 119 8.75 2.04 12.00
C ALA A 119 8.85 0.96 10.90
N LEU A 120 7.74 0.66 10.22
CA LEU A 120 7.72 -0.30 9.12
C LEU A 120 8.53 0.19 7.92
N TYR A 121 8.41 1.47 7.56
CA TYR A 121 9.24 2.10 6.52
C TYR A 121 10.72 2.12 6.91
N HIS A 122 11.04 2.50 8.15
CA HIS A 122 12.42 2.55 8.63
C HIS A 122 13.06 1.16 8.61
N ALA A 123 12.39 0.16 9.15
CA ALA A 123 12.90 -1.21 9.18
C ALA A 123 13.14 -1.78 7.76
N ALA A 124 12.19 -1.57 6.84
CA ALA A 124 12.33 -2.01 5.45
C ALA A 124 13.49 -1.31 4.74
N SER A 125 13.57 0.02 4.83
CA SER A 125 14.62 0.84 4.22
C SER A 125 15.99 0.52 4.80
N ALA A 126 16.10 0.44 6.13
CA ALA A 126 17.37 0.12 6.79
C ALA A 126 17.85 -1.31 6.46
N THR A 127 16.92 -2.26 6.28
CA THR A 127 17.26 -3.62 5.85
C THR A 127 17.87 -3.62 4.45
N LEU A 128 17.23 -2.94 3.50
CA LEU A 128 17.72 -2.86 2.12
C LEU A 128 19.07 -2.15 2.05
N ASN A 129 19.20 -0.99 2.71
CA ASN A 129 20.40 -0.21 2.69
C ASN A 129 21.61 -0.96 3.32
N GLU A 130 21.41 -1.59 4.48
CA GLU A 130 22.46 -2.35 5.15
C GLU A 130 22.94 -3.52 4.30
N LEU A 131 22.00 -4.34 3.81
CA LEU A 131 22.35 -5.51 3.03
C LEU A 131 22.92 -5.17 1.66
N ALA A 132 22.46 -4.10 1.01
CA ALA A 132 22.99 -3.69 -0.29
C ALA A 132 24.42 -3.14 -0.20
N LYS A 133 24.76 -2.45 0.90
CA LYS A 133 26.12 -1.94 1.16
C LYS A 133 27.12 -3.03 1.48
N ASP A 134 26.69 -4.18 1.99
CA ASP A 134 27.59 -5.29 2.27
C ASP A 134 28.22 -5.80 0.96
N ALA A 135 29.54 -5.78 0.90
CA ALA A 135 30.31 -6.24 -0.28
C ALA A 135 30.07 -7.74 -0.61
N LYS A 136 29.55 -8.51 0.35
CA LYS A 136 29.12 -9.89 0.13
C LYS A 136 27.95 -9.99 -0.84
N TYR A 137 27.12 -8.93 -0.94
CA TYR A 137 25.94 -8.92 -1.80
C TYR A 137 26.17 -8.01 -3.03
N LEU A 138 26.02 -6.70 -2.87
CA LEU A 138 26.20 -5.74 -3.96
C LEU A 138 27.37 -4.79 -3.72
N GLY A 139 27.59 -4.35 -2.47
CA GLY A 139 28.60 -3.35 -2.12
C GLY A 139 28.31 -1.98 -2.73
N ALA A 140 27.03 -1.57 -2.76
CA ALA A 140 26.59 -0.33 -3.37
C ALA A 140 25.36 0.27 -2.68
N ASN A 141 25.13 1.56 -2.90
CA ASN A 141 23.91 2.26 -2.52
C ASN A 141 22.88 2.06 -3.61
N ILE A 142 21.70 1.59 -3.24
CA ILE A 142 20.61 1.24 -4.17
C ILE A 142 19.46 2.25 -4.14
N GLY A 143 18.76 2.36 -5.26
CA GLY A 143 17.50 3.10 -5.34
C GLY A 143 16.30 2.16 -5.10
N TYR A 144 15.27 2.65 -4.40
CA TYR A 144 14.01 1.92 -4.23
C TYR A 144 12.82 2.85 -3.96
N ILE A 145 11.62 2.34 -4.21
CA ILE A 145 10.34 3.02 -3.93
C ILE A 145 9.54 2.12 -3.00
N CYS A 146 9.12 2.66 -1.84
CA CYS A 146 8.30 1.95 -0.85
C CYS A 146 6.85 2.46 -0.86
N ILE A 147 5.89 1.54 -0.87
CA ILE A 147 4.46 1.86 -0.86
C ILE A 147 3.78 1.04 0.24
N LEU A 148 3.15 1.73 1.21
CA LEU A 148 2.41 1.10 2.28
C LEU A 148 1.04 0.63 1.79
N HIS A 149 0.72 -0.63 2.08
CA HIS A 149 -0.64 -1.16 2.05
C HIS A 149 -1.07 -1.58 3.45
N THR A 150 -2.36 -1.44 3.74
CA THR A 150 -2.93 -1.78 5.04
C THR A 150 -4.01 -2.85 4.98
N TRP A 151 -4.17 -3.52 3.82
CA TRP A 151 -5.17 -4.56 3.60
C TRP A 151 -4.60 -5.74 2.80
N GLY A 152 -5.03 -6.93 3.14
CA GLY A 152 -4.74 -8.16 2.39
C GLY A 152 -5.74 -8.39 1.24
N SER A 153 -5.56 -9.47 0.49
CA SER A 153 -6.45 -9.88 -0.61
C SER A 153 -7.89 -10.13 -0.15
N ALA A 154 -8.08 -10.61 1.07
CA ALA A 154 -9.38 -10.81 1.72
C ALA A 154 -9.96 -9.55 2.38
N MET A 155 -9.43 -8.36 2.10
CA MET A 155 -9.84 -7.07 2.67
C MET A 155 -9.68 -6.97 4.20
N ASN A 156 -8.95 -7.89 4.81
CA ASN A 156 -8.56 -7.84 6.22
C ASN A 156 -7.47 -6.80 6.44
N TYR A 157 -7.38 -6.28 7.67
CA TYR A 157 -6.29 -5.38 8.04
C TYR A 157 -4.96 -6.14 8.05
N HIS A 158 -4.02 -5.73 7.19
CA HIS A 158 -2.77 -6.41 6.94
C HIS A 158 -1.70 -5.42 6.47
N PRO A 159 -1.05 -4.70 7.39
CA PRO A 159 -0.03 -3.72 7.04
C PRO A 159 1.20 -4.38 6.42
N HIS A 160 1.60 -3.91 5.26
CA HIS A 160 2.81 -4.36 4.57
C HIS A 160 3.32 -3.30 3.61
N ILE A 161 4.60 -3.38 3.27
CA ILE A 161 5.22 -2.47 2.31
C ILE A 161 5.57 -3.23 1.03
N HIS A 162 5.06 -2.74 -0.09
CA HIS A 162 5.57 -3.08 -1.40
C HIS A 162 6.77 -2.19 -1.72
N THR A 163 7.88 -2.81 -2.04
CA THR A 163 9.10 -2.09 -2.39
C THR A 163 9.57 -2.52 -3.77
N ILE A 164 9.81 -1.56 -4.65
CA ILE A 164 10.48 -1.79 -5.91
C ILE A 164 11.92 -1.37 -5.76
N VAL A 165 12.83 -2.31 -5.95
CA VAL A 165 14.26 -2.17 -5.74
C VAL A 165 14.96 -2.23 -7.07
N LEU A 166 15.81 -1.26 -7.35
CA LEU A 166 16.67 -1.22 -8.54
C LEU A 166 17.70 -2.35 -8.48
N GLY A 167 17.90 -3.07 -9.58
CA GLY A 167 18.83 -4.18 -9.72
C GLY A 167 20.28 -3.75 -9.93
N GLY A 168 20.70 -2.68 -9.28
CA GLY A 168 22.04 -2.14 -9.28
C GLY A 168 22.12 -0.89 -8.41
N GLY A 169 23.30 -0.34 -8.27
CA GLY A 169 23.53 0.83 -7.43
C GLY A 169 24.89 1.47 -7.67
N LEU A 170 25.15 2.57 -7.00
CA LEU A 170 26.43 3.26 -7.04
C LEU A 170 27.26 2.89 -5.80
N ASP A 171 28.50 2.45 -6.03
CA ASP A 171 29.46 2.26 -4.95
C ASP A 171 29.98 3.60 -4.40
N ASP A 172 30.87 3.55 -3.43
CA ASP A 172 31.44 4.76 -2.78
C ASP A 172 32.32 5.60 -3.75
N GLU A 173 32.73 5.03 -4.89
CA GLU A 173 33.44 5.74 -5.96
C GLU A 173 32.50 6.24 -7.08
N ASN A 174 31.17 6.18 -6.88
CA ASN A 174 30.13 6.50 -7.86
C ASN A 174 30.18 5.64 -9.13
N LYS A 175 30.72 4.42 -9.05
CA LYS A 175 30.68 3.45 -10.14
C LYS A 175 29.43 2.59 -10.03
N TRP A 176 28.80 2.37 -11.16
CA TRP A 176 27.63 1.48 -11.23
C TRP A 176 28.04 0.03 -10.99
N LYS A 177 27.37 -0.62 -10.03
CA LYS A 177 27.42 -2.05 -9.79
C LYS A 177 26.09 -2.70 -10.17
N ASP A 178 26.17 -3.76 -10.93
CA ASP A 178 25.06 -4.51 -11.48
C ASP A 178 24.83 -5.80 -10.68
N THR A 179 23.59 -6.24 -10.56
CA THR A 179 23.24 -7.50 -9.90
C THR A 179 23.41 -8.74 -10.79
N GLY A 180 23.79 -8.55 -12.07
CA GLY A 180 23.91 -9.64 -13.03
C GLY A 180 22.57 -10.30 -13.41
N GLY A 181 21.47 -9.56 -13.28
CA GLY A 181 20.11 -10.04 -13.59
C GLY A 181 19.49 -10.98 -12.56
N LYS A 182 20.15 -11.19 -11.41
CA LYS A 182 19.60 -11.96 -10.30
C LYS A 182 19.41 -11.07 -9.08
N PHE A 183 18.37 -11.33 -8.30
CA PHE A 183 18.20 -10.63 -7.04
C PHE A 183 19.34 -10.99 -6.09
N PHE A 184 20.03 -9.97 -5.62
CA PHE A 184 21.29 -10.11 -4.89
C PHE A 184 21.13 -10.45 -3.40
N LEU A 185 19.93 -10.31 -2.83
CA LEU A 185 19.69 -10.51 -1.40
C LEU A 185 18.96 -11.84 -1.14
N PRO A 186 19.53 -12.75 -0.35
CA PRO A 186 18.84 -13.97 0.04
C PRO A 186 17.60 -13.68 0.89
N TYR A 187 16.47 -14.24 0.52
CA TYR A 187 15.18 -14.10 1.19
C TYR A 187 15.26 -14.28 2.72
N GLY A 188 15.90 -15.37 3.20
CA GLY A 188 16.01 -15.65 4.62
C GLY A 188 16.83 -14.62 5.40
N VAL A 189 17.77 -13.93 4.73
CA VAL A 189 18.56 -12.85 5.34
C VAL A 189 17.69 -11.60 5.46
N ILE A 190 17.01 -11.18 4.39
CA ILE A 190 16.10 -10.03 4.42
C ILE A 190 15.08 -10.20 5.55
N SER A 191 14.43 -11.37 5.63
CA SER A 191 13.39 -11.65 6.63
C SER A 191 13.91 -11.52 8.06
N LYS A 192 15.10 -12.06 8.34
CA LYS A 192 15.70 -11.99 9.69
C LYS A 192 16.12 -10.57 10.07
N VAL A 193 16.79 -9.84 9.17
CA VAL A 193 17.24 -8.47 9.42
C VAL A 193 16.07 -7.54 9.59
N PHE A 194 15.09 -7.61 8.70
CA PHE A 194 13.86 -6.82 8.79
C PHE A 194 13.11 -7.07 10.10
N ARG A 195 12.91 -8.34 10.48
CA ARG A 195 12.30 -8.71 11.76
C ARG A 195 13.05 -8.08 12.94
N GLY A 196 14.36 -8.22 12.98
CA GLY A 196 15.20 -7.66 14.06
C GLY A 196 14.97 -6.15 14.19
N LYS A 197 15.14 -5.41 13.09
CA LYS A 197 14.99 -3.95 13.07
C LYS A 197 13.60 -3.48 13.49
N TYR A 198 12.54 -4.08 12.95
CA TYR A 198 11.17 -3.71 13.31
C TYR A 198 10.86 -3.99 14.79
N MET A 199 11.27 -5.17 15.28
CA MET A 199 11.04 -5.56 16.67
C MET A 199 11.84 -4.71 17.65
N ASP A 200 13.04 -4.28 17.30
CA ASP A 200 13.86 -3.38 18.14
C ASP A 200 13.24 -1.99 18.21
N GLU A 201 12.72 -1.46 17.10
CA GLU A 201 12.01 -0.20 17.10
C GLU A 201 10.69 -0.26 17.88
N LEU A 202 9.92 -1.35 17.75
CA LEU A 202 8.71 -1.59 18.53
C LEU A 202 9.01 -1.62 20.03
N LYS A 203 10.08 -2.31 20.47
CA LYS A 203 10.53 -2.35 21.86
C LYS A 203 10.93 -0.96 22.37
N SER A 204 11.69 -0.20 21.56
CA SER A 204 12.08 1.17 21.91
C SER A 204 10.85 2.05 22.13
N LEU A 205 9.88 2.01 21.21
CA LEU A 205 8.64 2.78 21.34
C LEU A 205 7.82 2.38 22.58
N TRP A 206 7.83 1.10 22.95
CA TRP A 206 7.16 0.62 24.15
C TRP A 206 7.89 1.12 25.42
N ASN A 207 9.21 0.98 25.49
CA ASN A 207 10.03 1.42 26.62
C ASN A 207 9.93 2.94 26.84
N ASP A 208 9.88 3.70 25.77
CA ASP A 208 9.70 5.16 25.78
C ASP A 208 8.26 5.59 26.13
N SER A 209 7.35 4.64 26.39
CA SER A 209 5.92 4.91 26.66
C SER A 209 5.23 5.71 25.55
N LYS A 210 5.69 5.58 24.31
CA LYS A 210 5.13 6.28 23.12
C LYS A 210 3.91 5.58 22.54
N LEU A 211 3.70 4.29 22.86
CA LEU A 211 2.59 3.51 22.34
C LEU A 211 1.29 3.76 23.11
N LYS A 212 0.21 3.84 22.36
CA LYS A 212 -1.16 3.87 22.88
C LYS A 212 -1.79 2.50 22.73
N PHE A 213 -2.64 2.12 23.67
CA PHE A 213 -3.30 0.83 23.68
C PHE A 213 -4.81 1.02 23.82
N HIS A 214 -5.56 0.60 22.80
CA HIS A 214 -7.02 0.72 22.77
C HIS A 214 -7.65 -0.62 22.36
N GLY A 215 -8.82 -0.91 22.95
CA GLY A 215 -9.57 -2.11 22.62
C GLY A 215 -8.77 -3.39 22.84
N THR A 216 -8.63 -4.23 21.84
CA THR A 216 -7.90 -5.50 21.94
C THR A 216 -6.41 -5.38 22.21
N ALA A 217 -5.83 -4.18 22.02
CA ALA A 217 -4.42 -3.91 22.33
C ALA A 217 -4.18 -3.57 23.82
N GLU A 218 -5.18 -3.24 24.61
CA GLU A 218 -5.05 -2.81 26.02
C GLU A 218 -4.26 -3.80 26.89
N LYS A 219 -4.41 -5.09 26.64
CA LYS A 219 -3.67 -6.15 27.34
C LYS A 219 -2.15 -6.02 27.24
N TYR A 220 -1.65 -5.36 26.20
CA TYR A 220 -0.21 -5.19 25.96
C TYR A 220 0.40 -3.97 26.69
N GLN A 221 -0.36 -3.24 27.48
CA GLN A 221 0.17 -2.32 28.48
C GLN A 221 0.94 -3.09 29.58
N ASN A 222 0.52 -4.33 29.83
CA ASN A 222 1.21 -5.21 30.77
C ASN A 222 2.51 -5.74 30.14
N SER A 223 3.64 -5.56 30.82
CA SER A 223 4.97 -5.95 30.34
C SER A 223 5.11 -7.44 30.06
N TYR A 224 4.48 -8.29 30.87
CA TYR A 224 4.48 -9.75 30.65
C TYR A 224 3.74 -10.11 29.33
N ARG A 225 2.56 -9.52 29.12
CA ARG A 225 1.77 -9.75 27.89
C ARG A 225 2.46 -9.17 26.66
N PHE A 226 3.13 -8.05 26.79
CA PHE A 226 3.92 -7.49 25.70
C PHE A 226 5.11 -8.39 25.36
N LYS A 227 5.83 -8.89 26.36
CA LYS A 227 6.92 -9.85 26.15
C LYS A 227 6.43 -11.13 25.48
N GLU A 228 5.32 -11.71 25.96
CA GLU A 228 4.69 -12.89 25.33
C GLU A 228 4.37 -12.65 23.85
N LEU A 229 3.87 -11.45 23.49
CA LEU A 229 3.64 -11.08 22.11
C LEU A 229 4.94 -11.03 21.28
N LEU A 230 6.00 -10.43 21.84
CA LEU A 230 7.29 -10.35 21.17
C LEU A 230 7.85 -11.75 20.92
N ASP A 231 7.81 -12.63 21.92
CA ASP A 231 8.29 -14.01 21.80
C ASP A 231 7.55 -14.77 20.68
N LYS A 232 6.22 -14.67 20.65
CA LYS A 232 5.40 -15.26 19.55
C LYS A 232 5.78 -14.71 18.16
N CYS A 233 6.08 -13.41 18.07
CA CYS A 233 6.53 -12.83 16.82
C CYS A 233 7.91 -13.30 16.40
N TYR A 234 8.81 -13.57 17.34
CA TYR A 234 10.14 -14.14 17.05
C TYR A 234 10.10 -15.60 16.63
N GLU A 235 9.14 -16.39 17.13
CA GLU A 235 8.95 -17.79 16.72
C GLU A 235 8.45 -17.93 15.28
N LYS A 236 7.79 -16.90 14.74
CA LYS A 236 7.27 -16.94 13.37
C LYS A 236 8.31 -16.59 12.32
N ASN A 237 8.18 -17.21 11.17
CA ASN A 237 8.85 -16.75 9.97
C ASN A 237 8.10 -15.53 9.41
N TRP A 238 8.79 -14.41 9.38
CA TRP A 238 8.23 -13.20 8.76
C TRP A 238 8.27 -13.36 7.25
N VAL A 239 7.13 -13.13 6.62
CA VAL A 239 7.02 -13.29 5.18
C VAL A 239 7.53 -12.04 4.52
N THR A 240 8.66 -12.17 3.83
CA THR A 240 9.12 -11.22 2.84
C THR A 240 9.07 -11.95 1.50
N TYR A 241 8.37 -11.37 0.54
CA TYR A 241 8.30 -11.91 -0.81
C TYR A 241 9.27 -11.14 -1.68
N CYS A 242 10.01 -11.84 -2.52
CA CYS A 242 10.86 -11.21 -3.52
C CYS A 242 10.66 -11.90 -4.87
N LYS A 243 10.41 -11.12 -5.89
CA LYS A 243 10.28 -11.58 -7.26
C LYS A 243 10.89 -10.56 -8.21
N GLU A 244 11.61 -11.03 -9.21
CA GLU A 244 12.02 -10.23 -10.33
C GLU A 244 10.80 -9.65 -11.05
N THR A 245 10.84 -8.37 -11.41
CA THR A 245 9.72 -7.74 -12.12
C THR A 245 9.82 -8.10 -13.60
N PHE A 246 8.74 -8.64 -14.15
CA PHE A 246 8.67 -9.00 -15.56
C PHE A 246 8.65 -7.76 -16.47
N ASN A 247 9.36 -7.84 -17.61
CA ASN A 247 9.26 -6.91 -18.74
C ASN A 247 9.70 -5.45 -18.50
N GLY A 248 10.78 -5.21 -17.74
CA GLY A 248 11.44 -3.91 -17.66
C GLY A 248 10.71 -2.83 -16.87
N ALA A 249 11.28 -1.64 -16.89
CA ALA A 249 10.87 -0.47 -16.13
C ALA A 249 9.38 -0.09 -16.27
N GLN A 250 8.80 -0.19 -17.46
CA GLN A 250 7.41 0.19 -17.72
C GLN A 250 6.41 -0.70 -16.96
N SER A 251 6.69 -2.00 -16.86
CA SER A 251 5.80 -2.92 -16.11
C SER A 251 5.81 -2.63 -14.62
N VAL A 252 6.97 -2.20 -14.08
CA VAL A 252 7.13 -1.76 -12.70
C VAL A 252 6.28 -0.54 -12.41
N ILE A 253 6.36 0.49 -13.26
CA ILE A 253 5.60 1.73 -13.08
C ILE A 253 4.11 1.46 -13.16
N ASN A 254 3.67 0.68 -14.12
CA ASN A 254 2.27 0.30 -14.26
C ASN A 254 1.78 -0.51 -13.05
N TYR A 255 2.62 -1.39 -12.52
CA TYR A 255 2.35 -2.14 -11.31
C TYR A 255 2.24 -1.21 -10.10
N LEU A 256 3.22 -0.33 -9.89
CA LEU A 256 3.21 0.66 -8.81
C LEU A 256 2.01 1.61 -8.90
N GLY A 257 1.67 2.09 -10.09
CA GLY A 257 0.50 2.94 -10.32
C GLY A 257 -0.81 2.26 -9.91
N LYS A 258 -0.90 0.94 -10.05
CA LYS A 258 -2.04 0.17 -9.52
C LYS A 258 -2.11 0.20 -8.00
N TYR A 259 -0.98 0.35 -7.31
CA TYR A 259 -0.89 0.27 -5.85
C TYR A 259 -0.84 1.62 -5.15
N THR A 260 -0.23 2.64 -5.75
CA THR A 260 -0.02 3.98 -5.13
C THR A 260 -1.33 4.74 -4.89
N HIS A 261 -2.29 4.60 -5.80
CA HIS A 261 -3.61 5.23 -5.71
C HIS A 261 -4.73 4.21 -5.46
N ARG A 262 -4.36 3.00 -5.06
CA ARG A 262 -5.32 1.93 -4.84
C ARG A 262 -5.99 2.08 -3.50
N ILE A 263 -7.31 2.27 -3.53
CA ILE A 263 -8.20 1.92 -2.45
C ILE A 263 -8.37 0.40 -2.49
N ALA A 264 -8.63 -0.23 -1.34
CA ALA A 264 -8.77 -1.69 -1.23
C ALA A 264 -9.67 -2.33 -2.31
N THR A 265 -10.63 -1.58 -2.86
CA THR A 265 -11.50 -2.00 -3.96
C THR A 265 -11.36 -1.08 -5.16
N VAL A 266 -10.93 -1.56 -6.32
CA VAL A 266 -10.62 -0.69 -7.48
C VAL A 266 -11.50 -0.93 -8.71
N SER A 267 -12.10 -2.09 -8.90
CA SER A 267 -13.01 -2.34 -10.02
C SER A 267 -13.75 -3.67 -9.86
N TYR A 268 -14.79 -3.89 -10.69
CA TYR A 268 -15.55 -5.13 -10.77
C TYR A 268 -14.70 -6.39 -11.01
N LYS A 269 -13.50 -6.25 -11.60
CA LYS A 269 -12.55 -7.37 -11.78
C LYS A 269 -12.09 -7.98 -10.45
N ASN A 270 -12.01 -7.17 -9.40
CA ASN A 270 -11.65 -7.66 -8.06
C ASN A 270 -12.83 -8.32 -7.34
N LEU A 271 -14.05 -7.98 -7.69
CA LEU A 271 -15.25 -8.61 -7.15
C LEU A 271 -15.47 -10.03 -7.70
N ARG A 272 -14.95 -10.32 -8.91
CA ARG A 272 -14.99 -11.68 -9.52
C ARG A 272 -13.82 -12.58 -9.13
N ALA A 273 -12.71 -12.03 -8.61
CA ALA A 273 -11.52 -12.83 -8.29
C ALA A 273 -11.71 -13.80 -7.09
N HIS A 274 -12.81 -13.70 -6.36
CA HIS A 274 -13.16 -14.61 -5.26
C HIS A 274 -14.06 -15.78 -5.67
N GLU A 275 -14.53 -15.81 -6.91
CA GLU A 275 -15.38 -16.91 -7.41
C GLU A 275 -14.61 -18.07 -8.07
N THR A 276 -13.28 -17.98 -8.19
CA THR A 276 -12.48 -18.96 -8.95
C THR A 276 -11.31 -19.57 -8.18
N THR A 277 -11.46 -19.77 -6.87
CA THR A 277 -10.59 -20.66 -6.10
C THR A 277 -11.44 -21.63 -5.30
N GLU A 278 -11.95 -22.63 -5.99
CA GLU A 278 -12.17 -23.97 -5.48
C GLU A 278 -11.00 -24.86 -5.94
#